data_53178895df4daccf53cecd2a3a10161f
#
_entry.id   53178895df4daccf53cecd2a3a10161f
#
_cell.length_a   1.000
_cell.length_b   1.000
_cell.length_c   1.000
_cell.angle_alpha   90.00
_cell.angle_beta   90.00
_cell.angle_gamma   90.00
#
_symmetry.space_group_name_H-M   'P 1'
#
loop_
_entity.id
_entity.type
_entity.pdbx_description
1 polymer ?
#
loop_
_entity_poly.entity_id
_entity_poly.type
_entity_poly.pdbx_seq_one_letter_code
_entity_poly.pdbx_strand_id
1 'polypeptide(L)'
;MRSEQDMMDLILNVARQDDRIRVVVMNGSRVNPNAPKDIFQDYDIIYLVTDLGSFLADHTWVDVFGERMIMQKPDDMAMFPSEGTGSFAYLMQFMDGNRIDLTLEPLDDRKVYRNDDKLTVVLLDKDNRIPAIPAPTDEDYWVKPPSADFFADCCNEFWW
;
A
#
# COMPACT_ATOMS: atom_id res chain seq x y z
N MET A 1 -11.36 18.28 4.41
CA MET A 1 -10.30 17.32 4.06
C MET A 1 -9.20 17.48 5.10
N ARG A 2 -8.82 16.39 5.75
CA ARG A 2 -7.65 16.37 6.65
C ARG A 2 -6.40 16.65 5.83
N SER A 3 -5.44 17.34 6.41
CA SER A 3 -4.15 17.61 5.75
C SER A 3 -3.30 16.33 5.61
N GLU A 4 -2.26 16.39 4.78
CA GLU A 4 -1.29 15.29 4.65
C GLU A 4 -0.66 14.94 6.00
N GLN A 5 -0.34 15.96 6.80
CA GLN A 5 0.22 15.77 8.14
C GLN A 5 -0.78 15.07 9.07
N ASP A 6 -2.06 15.47 9.08
CA ASP A 6 -3.10 14.84 9.89
C ASP A 6 -3.26 13.36 9.54
N MET A 7 -3.21 13.02 8.25
CA MET A 7 -3.31 11.66 7.77
C MET A 7 -2.10 10.81 8.16
N MET A 8 -0.89 11.36 7.97
CA MET A 8 0.35 10.67 8.35
C MET A 8 0.42 10.45 9.87
N ASP A 9 0.04 11.45 10.65
CA ASP A 9 0.01 11.33 12.12
C ASP A 9 -1.01 10.28 12.56
N LEU A 10 -2.18 10.23 11.94
CA LEU A 10 -3.20 9.22 12.21
C LEU A 10 -2.68 7.81 11.91
N ILE A 11 -2.15 7.58 10.70
CA ILE A 11 -1.61 6.29 10.27
C ILE A 11 -0.51 5.82 11.23
N LEU A 12 0.43 6.70 11.55
CA LEU A 12 1.54 6.35 12.45
C LEU A 12 1.10 6.17 13.90
N ASN A 13 0.13 6.94 14.39
CA ASN A 13 -0.36 6.82 15.76
C ASN A 13 -1.13 5.52 15.98
N VAL A 14 -1.97 5.09 15.01
CA VAL A 14 -2.60 3.77 15.06
C VAL A 14 -1.55 2.68 15.21
N ALA A 15 -0.51 2.73 14.38
CA ALA A 15 0.56 1.74 14.45
C ALA A 15 1.36 1.80 15.76
N ARG A 16 1.65 3.00 16.30
CA ARG A 16 2.38 3.15 17.55
C ARG A 16 1.61 2.60 18.76
N GLN A 17 0.28 2.75 18.75
CA GLN A 17 -0.58 2.35 19.86
C GLN A 17 -0.94 0.85 19.85
N ASP A 18 -0.85 0.19 18.70
CA ASP A 18 -1.12 -1.24 18.59
C ASP A 18 0.19 -2.04 18.48
N ASP A 19 0.49 -2.81 19.53
CA ASP A 19 1.72 -3.61 19.58
C ASP A 19 1.77 -4.74 18.55
N ARG A 20 0.65 -5.12 17.98
CA ARG A 20 0.60 -6.10 16.89
C ARG A 20 1.17 -5.55 15.58
N ILE A 21 1.19 -4.22 15.40
CA ILE A 21 1.78 -3.56 14.23
C ILE A 21 3.24 -3.24 14.55
N ARG A 22 4.16 -3.84 13.82
CA ARG A 22 5.60 -3.70 14.09
C ARG A 22 6.30 -2.77 13.11
N VAL A 23 5.87 -2.76 11.85
CA VAL A 23 6.45 -1.93 10.79
C VAL A 23 5.34 -1.24 10.02
N VAL A 24 5.59 0.00 9.60
CA VAL A 24 4.75 0.76 8.67
C VAL A 24 5.59 1.11 7.45
N VAL A 25 5.08 0.73 6.31
CA VAL A 25 5.68 1.05 5.01
C VAL A 25 4.68 1.87 4.20
N MET A 26 5.17 2.81 3.41
CA MET A 26 4.38 3.54 2.43
C MET A 26 4.99 3.35 1.04
N ASN A 27 4.13 3.02 0.09
CA ASN A 27 4.46 2.83 -1.32
C ASN A 27 3.86 3.92 -2.21
N GLY A 28 4.03 3.77 -3.50
CA GLY A 28 3.23 4.41 -4.54
C GLY A 28 3.58 5.86 -4.82
N SER A 29 2.59 6.60 -5.30
CA SER A 29 2.79 7.94 -5.85
C SER A 29 3.23 8.99 -4.84
N ARG A 30 2.86 8.83 -3.55
CA ARG A 30 3.24 9.80 -2.49
C ARG A 30 4.72 9.77 -2.16
N VAL A 31 5.39 8.64 -2.38
CA VAL A 31 6.84 8.51 -2.16
C VAL A 31 7.64 8.75 -3.44
N ASN A 32 6.98 8.93 -4.59
CA ASN A 32 7.64 9.23 -5.84
C ASN A 32 8.10 10.70 -5.88
N PRO A 33 9.43 10.98 -5.95
CA PRO A 33 9.93 12.34 -5.99
C PRO A 33 9.55 13.10 -7.27
N ASN A 34 9.18 12.38 -8.34
CA ASN A 34 8.85 12.92 -9.65
C ASN A 34 7.34 13.04 -9.91
N ALA A 35 6.50 12.43 -9.07
CA ALA A 35 5.05 12.53 -9.25
C ALA A 35 4.52 13.91 -8.87
N PRO A 36 3.64 14.52 -9.68
CA PRO A 36 2.95 15.73 -9.29
C PRO A 36 2.07 15.46 -8.06
N LYS A 37 2.15 16.34 -7.06
CA LYS A 37 1.27 16.24 -5.89
C LYS A 37 -0.10 16.78 -6.23
N ASP A 38 -1.14 16.00 -5.99
CA ASP A 38 -2.53 16.40 -6.15
C ASP A 38 -3.43 15.86 -5.02
N ILE A 39 -4.70 16.28 -5.05
CA ILE A 39 -5.68 15.90 -4.03
C ILE A 39 -6.22 14.48 -4.18
N PHE A 40 -5.89 13.78 -5.25
CA PHE A 40 -6.37 12.43 -5.55
C PHE A 40 -5.37 11.35 -5.18
N GLN A 41 -4.13 11.72 -4.78
CA GLN A 41 -3.16 10.75 -4.31
C GLN A 41 -3.67 10.05 -3.05
N ASP A 42 -3.72 8.73 -3.10
CA ASP A 42 -4.01 7.86 -1.97
C ASP A 42 -2.79 7.65 -1.06
N TYR A 43 -3.02 6.95 0.03
CA TYR A 43 -1.98 6.49 0.95
C TYR A 43 -1.87 4.98 0.83
N ASP A 44 -0.90 4.50 0.06
CA ASP A 44 -0.59 3.08 -0.08
C ASP A 44 0.22 2.61 1.14
N ILE A 45 -0.45 2.07 2.13
CA ILE A 45 0.15 1.72 3.43
C ILE A 45 0.20 0.21 3.60
N ILE A 46 1.34 -0.29 4.08
CA ILE A 46 1.50 -1.66 4.53
C ILE A 46 1.80 -1.65 6.03
N TYR A 47 1.01 -2.41 6.79
CA TYR A 47 1.31 -2.75 8.18
C TYR A 47 1.83 -4.18 8.25
N LEU A 48 3.09 -4.37 8.67
CA LEU A 48 3.59 -5.69 9.01
C LEU A 48 3.15 -6.02 10.44
N VAL A 49 2.35 -7.09 10.56
CA VAL A 49 1.65 -7.43 11.81
C VAL A 49 2.06 -8.80 12.34
N THR A 50 2.08 -8.95 13.65
CA THR A 50 2.44 -10.22 14.33
C THR A 50 1.29 -11.23 14.32
N ASP A 51 0.04 -10.76 14.24
CA ASP A 51 -1.17 -11.59 14.29
C ASP A 51 -2.24 -11.02 13.37
N LEU A 52 -2.22 -11.43 12.11
CA LEU A 52 -3.22 -11.04 11.10
C LEU A 52 -4.62 -11.50 11.51
N GLY A 53 -4.74 -12.72 12.07
CA GLY A 53 -6.05 -13.30 12.44
C GLY A 53 -6.82 -12.44 13.43
N SER A 54 -6.14 -11.80 14.37
CA SER A 54 -6.78 -10.91 15.35
C SER A 54 -7.35 -9.62 14.74
N PHE A 55 -6.80 -9.14 13.63
CA PHE A 55 -7.36 -8.02 12.88
C PHE A 55 -8.57 -8.42 12.05
N LEU A 56 -8.55 -9.65 11.51
CA LEU A 56 -9.65 -10.17 10.69
C LEU A 56 -10.86 -10.63 11.52
N ALA A 57 -10.65 -10.91 12.82
CA ALA A 57 -11.74 -11.31 13.72
C ALA A 57 -12.77 -10.19 13.95
N ASP A 58 -12.36 -8.92 13.84
CA ASP A 58 -13.23 -7.75 13.96
C ASP A 58 -12.75 -6.63 13.05
N HIS A 59 -13.40 -6.45 11.91
CA HIS A 59 -13.04 -5.42 10.93
C HIS A 59 -13.37 -3.99 11.39
N THR A 60 -14.05 -3.79 12.53
CA THR A 60 -14.38 -2.44 13.01
C THR A 60 -13.15 -1.65 13.49
N TRP A 61 -12.02 -2.32 13.73
CA TRP A 61 -10.80 -1.64 14.14
C TRP A 61 -10.34 -0.55 13.14
N VAL A 62 -10.69 -0.67 11.85
CA VAL A 62 -10.37 0.36 10.86
C VAL A 62 -11.23 1.62 10.98
N ASP A 63 -12.25 1.65 11.86
CA ASP A 63 -13.11 2.81 12.10
C ASP A 63 -12.32 3.98 12.68
N VAL A 64 -11.17 3.70 13.31
CA VAL A 64 -10.23 4.70 13.81
C VAL A 64 -9.73 5.67 12.74
N PHE A 65 -9.71 5.25 11.47
CA PHE A 65 -9.26 6.11 10.36
C PHE A 65 -10.32 7.15 9.96
N GLY A 66 -11.56 7.01 10.41
CA GLY A 66 -12.63 7.98 10.21
C GLY A 66 -13.84 7.44 9.43
N GLU A 67 -14.81 8.33 9.25
CA GLU A 67 -16.05 7.99 8.52
C GLU A 67 -15.74 7.75 7.04
N ARG A 68 -16.15 6.57 6.56
CA ARG A 68 -15.92 6.13 5.19
C ARG A 68 -17.14 6.36 4.30
N MET A 69 -16.89 6.82 3.09
CA MET A 69 -17.89 6.84 2.01
C MET A 69 -18.07 5.43 1.45
N ILE A 70 -16.95 4.72 1.23
CA ILE A 70 -16.95 3.34 0.73
C ILE A 70 -15.71 2.61 1.27
N MET A 71 -15.86 1.32 1.49
CA MET A 71 -14.75 0.42 1.79
C MET A 71 -14.89 -0.86 0.96
N GLN A 72 -13.79 -1.29 0.35
CA GLN A 72 -13.67 -2.57 -0.31
C GLN A 72 -12.64 -3.43 0.43
N LYS A 73 -12.91 -4.73 0.52
CA LYS A 73 -12.01 -5.76 1.05
C LYS A 73 -11.76 -6.78 -0.07
N PRO A 74 -10.76 -6.57 -0.95
CA PRO A 74 -10.56 -7.42 -2.12
C PRO A 74 -10.39 -8.90 -1.78
N ASP A 75 -9.71 -9.18 -0.66
CA ASP A 75 -9.43 -10.54 -0.22
C ASP A 75 -10.64 -11.28 0.38
N ASP A 76 -11.75 -10.57 0.62
CA ASP A 76 -13.01 -11.09 1.19
C ASP A 76 -14.17 -11.03 0.17
N MET A 77 -13.87 -10.89 -1.11
CA MET A 77 -14.88 -10.77 -2.16
C MET A 77 -15.31 -12.14 -2.68
N ALA A 78 -16.63 -12.41 -2.63
CA ALA A 78 -17.20 -13.63 -3.22
C ALA A 78 -17.08 -13.67 -4.76
N MET A 79 -17.08 -12.49 -5.42
CA MET A 79 -16.99 -12.38 -6.87
C MET A 79 -15.59 -12.71 -7.42
N PHE A 80 -14.57 -12.35 -6.67
CA PHE A 80 -13.16 -12.58 -7.00
C PHE A 80 -12.45 -13.15 -5.78
N PRO A 81 -12.58 -14.47 -5.52
CA PRO A 81 -11.96 -15.08 -4.36
C PRO A 81 -10.44 -14.87 -4.38
N SER A 82 -9.88 -14.46 -3.24
CA SER A 82 -8.44 -14.33 -3.09
C SER A 82 -7.76 -15.69 -3.24
N GLU A 83 -6.60 -15.70 -3.90
CA GLU A 83 -5.75 -16.91 -4.03
C GLU A 83 -5.00 -17.24 -2.72
N GLY A 84 -5.28 -16.50 -1.63
CA GLY A 84 -4.68 -16.73 -0.32
C GLY A 84 -3.22 -16.31 -0.24
N THR A 85 -2.92 -15.09 -0.64
CA THR A 85 -1.55 -14.49 -0.59
C THR A 85 -0.99 -14.39 0.83
N GLY A 86 -1.83 -14.61 1.85
CA GLY A 86 -1.44 -14.46 3.26
C GLY A 86 -1.48 -13.01 3.75
N SER A 87 -1.84 -12.05 2.91
CA SER A 87 -2.09 -10.64 3.26
C SER A 87 -3.58 -10.34 3.23
N PHE A 88 -3.97 -9.14 3.70
CA PHE A 88 -5.36 -8.68 3.63
C PHE A 88 -5.42 -7.18 3.41
N ALA A 89 -6.23 -6.73 2.46
CA ALA A 89 -6.34 -5.33 2.07
C ALA A 89 -7.67 -4.70 2.45
N TYR A 90 -7.61 -3.43 2.87
CA TYR A 90 -8.72 -2.50 3.06
C TYR A 90 -8.53 -1.30 2.15
N LEU A 91 -9.39 -1.12 1.16
CA LEU A 91 -9.41 0.05 0.29
C LEU A 91 -10.48 1.00 0.81
N MET A 92 -10.08 2.11 1.41
CA MET A 92 -10.97 3.00 2.18
C MET A 92 -11.00 4.40 1.59
N GLN A 93 -12.15 4.82 1.08
CA GLN A 93 -12.42 6.20 0.68
C GLN A 93 -13.19 6.89 1.80
N PHE A 94 -12.66 8.00 2.34
CA PHE A 94 -13.27 8.74 3.45
C PHE A 94 -14.17 9.88 2.98
N MET A 95 -15.13 10.27 3.85
CA MET A 95 -16.06 11.38 3.59
C MET A 95 -15.36 12.71 3.35
N ASP A 96 -14.15 12.89 3.84
CA ASP A 96 -13.35 14.10 3.64
C ASP A 96 -12.52 14.10 2.35
N GLY A 97 -12.67 13.07 1.50
CA GLY A 97 -11.99 12.96 0.22
C GLY A 97 -10.62 12.29 0.26
N ASN A 98 -10.06 12.01 1.45
CA ASN A 98 -8.83 11.22 1.56
C ASN A 98 -9.10 9.73 1.27
N ARG A 99 -8.05 9.01 0.84
CA ARG A 99 -8.10 7.57 0.60
C ARG A 99 -6.88 6.88 1.22
N ILE A 100 -7.13 5.75 1.88
CA ILE A 100 -6.08 4.85 2.35
C ILE A 100 -6.31 3.48 1.73
N ASP A 101 -5.29 2.97 1.04
CA ASP A 101 -5.19 1.57 0.62
C ASP A 101 -4.25 0.88 1.61
N LEU A 102 -4.87 0.20 2.59
CA LEU A 102 -4.15 -0.41 3.70
C LEU A 102 -4.04 -1.91 3.50
N THR A 103 -2.82 -2.41 3.41
CA THR A 103 -2.52 -3.84 3.39
C THR A 103 -1.95 -4.28 4.73
N LEU A 104 -2.48 -5.36 5.28
CA LEU A 104 -1.91 -6.09 6.41
C LEU A 104 -1.11 -7.27 5.89
N GLU A 105 0.17 -7.33 6.23
CA GLU A 105 1.04 -8.47 5.92
C GLU A 105 1.54 -9.13 7.21
N PRO A 106 1.50 -10.45 7.32
CA PRO A 106 2.10 -11.15 8.44
C PRO A 106 3.60 -10.89 8.52
N LEU A 107 4.07 -10.47 9.68
CA LEU A 107 5.49 -10.39 9.96
C LEU A 107 6.05 -11.80 10.12
N ASP A 108 6.87 -12.25 9.17
CA ASP A 108 7.58 -13.53 9.27
C ASP A 108 9.01 -13.28 9.75
N ASP A 109 9.34 -13.75 10.95
CA ASP A 109 10.68 -13.63 11.53
C ASP A 109 11.76 -14.35 10.70
N ARG A 110 11.36 -15.22 9.77
CA ARG A 110 12.25 -15.99 8.90
C ARG A 110 12.51 -15.32 7.55
N LYS A 111 11.71 -14.30 7.21
CA LYS A 111 11.84 -13.58 5.95
C LYS A 111 12.36 -12.18 6.23
N VAL A 112 13.46 -11.84 5.57
CA VAL A 112 13.84 -10.43 5.43
C VAL A 112 12.75 -9.81 4.54
N TYR A 113 12.10 -8.76 5.04
CA TYR A 113 11.19 -7.97 4.21
C TYR A 113 11.94 -7.54 2.97
N ARG A 114 11.51 -8.04 1.83
CA ARG A 114 12.01 -7.63 0.52
C ARG A 114 10.97 -6.75 -0.11
N ASN A 115 11.33 -5.52 -0.29
CA ASN A 115 10.53 -4.62 -1.09
C ASN A 115 10.98 -4.76 -2.54
N ASP A 116 10.11 -5.30 -3.37
CA ASP A 116 10.35 -5.40 -4.82
C ASP A 116 9.97 -4.11 -5.55
N ASP A 117 9.25 -3.19 -4.88
CA ASP A 117 8.88 -1.88 -5.44
C ASP A 117 9.87 -0.80 -4.98
N LYS A 118 10.54 -0.16 -5.93
CA LYS A 118 11.47 0.94 -5.64
C LYS A 118 10.79 2.20 -5.12
N LEU A 119 9.47 2.35 -5.31
CA LEU A 119 8.68 3.43 -4.73
C LEU A 119 8.20 3.05 -3.33
N THR A 120 9.15 2.90 -2.39
CA THR A 120 8.87 2.51 -1.01
C THR A 120 9.68 3.30 0.00
N VAL A 121 9.04 3.61 1.13
CA VAL A 121 9.65 4.22 2.32
C VAL A 121 9.18 3.49 3.58
N VAL A 122 10.11 3.16 4.47
CA VAL A 122 9.79 2.68 5.82
C VAL A 122 9.53 3.89 6.70
N LEU A 123 8.30 4.00 7.21
CA LEU A 123 7.87 5.12 8.07
C LEU A 123 8.06 4.83 9.55
N LEU A 124 7.94 3.58 9.94
CA LEU A 124 8.11 3.11 11.32
C LEU A 124 8.65 1.68 11.30
N ASP A 125 9.65 1.42 12.11
CA ASP A 125 10.14 0.06 12.42
C ASP A 125 10.47 0.01 13.91
N LYS A 126 9.58 -0.64 14.68
CA LYS A 126 9.69 -0.70 16.16
C LYS A 126 10.86 -1.58 16.62
N ASP A 127 11.30 -2.52 15.79
CA ASP A 127 12.26 -3.55 16.17
C ASP A 127 13.57 -3.47 15.38
N ASN A 128 13.72 -2.48 14.49
CA ASN A 128 14.85 -2.33 13.57
C ASN A 128 15.11 -3.60 12.73
N ARG A 129 14.03 -4.16 12.17
CA ARG A 129 14.07 -5.42 11.40
C ARG A 129 14.33 -5.19 9.92
N ILE A 130 13.95 -4.03 9.42
CA ILE A 130 14.05 -3.71 8.00
C ILE A 130 15.45 -3.18 7.71
N PRO A 131 16.22 -3.81 6.81
CA PRO A 131 17.50 -3.25 6.40
C PRO A 131 17.30 -1.90 5.72
N ALA A 132 18.35 -1.06 5.74
CA ALA A 132 18.30 0.22 5.04
C ALA A 132 17.97 -0.01 3.56
N ILE A 133 16.88 0.61 3.09
CA ILE A 133 16.47 0.59 1.69
C ILE A 133 16.95 1.86 0.98
N PRO A 134 17.25 1.79 -0.33
CA PRO A 134 17.61 2.97 -1.11
C PRO A 134 16.52 4.05 -1.10
N ALA A 135 16.87 5.28 -1.44
CA ALA A 135 15.88 6.32 -1.67
C ALA A 135 14.91 5.91 -2.80
N PRO A 136 13.62 6.26 -2.66
CA PRO A 136 12.63 5.86 -3.67
C PRO A 136 12.96 6.42 -5.05
N THR A 137 12.72 5.60 -6.07
CA THR A 137 12.89 5.97 -7.48
C THR A 137 11.80 5.33 -8.33
N ASP A 138 11.36 6.03 -9.37
CA ASP A 138 10.33 5.59 -10.30
C ASP A 138 10.89 4.90 -11.56
N GLU A 139 12.17 4.52 -11.55
CA GLU A 139 12.84 3.90 -12.70
C GLU A 139 12.10 2.68 -13.27
N ASP A 140 11.45 1.89 -12.41
CA ASP A 140 10.74 0.68 -12.84
C ASP A 140 9.44 1.01 -13.58
N TYR A 141 8.93 2.24 -13.44
CA TYR A 141 7.72 2.74 -14.09
C TYR A 141 7.99 3.50 -15.38
N TRP A 142 9.26 3.70 -15.73
CA TRP A 142 9.59 4.39 -16.97
C TRP A 142 9.20 3.58 -18.19
N VAL A 143 8.47 4.23 -19.10
CA VAL A 143 8.10 3.62 -20.37
C VAL A 143 9.35 3.36 -21.17
N LYS A 144 9.62 2.07 -21.45
CA LYS A 144 10.73 1.65 -22.29
C LYS A 144 10.27 1.63 -23.74
N PRO A 145 11.06 2.16 -24.71
CA PRO A 145 10.71 2.03 -26.11
C PRO A 145 10.61 0.55 -26.49
N PRO A 146 9.56 0.13 -27.23
CA PRO A 146 9.42 -1.25 -27.69
C PRO A 146 10.53 -1.60 -28.67
N SER A 147 10.80 -2.89 -28.83
CA SER A 147 11.62 -3.34 -29.97
C SER A 147 10.92 -3.02 -31.30
N ALA A 148 11.69 -2.90 -32.39
CA ALA A 148 11.13 -2.62 -33.71
C ALA A 148 10.11 -3.68 -34.13
N ASP A 149 10.38 -4.96 -33.84
CA ASP A 149 9.48 -6.08 -34.18
C ASP A 149 8.18 -5.99 -33.37
N PHE A 150 8.26 -5.78 -32.04
CA PHE A 150 7.08 -5.63 -31.21
C PHE A 150 6.22 -4.43 -31.64
N PHE A 151 6.85 -3.30 -31.99
CA PHE A 151 6.14 -2.14 -32.52
C PHE A 151 5.43 -2.46 -33.83
N ALA A 152 6.11 -3.15 -34.76
CA ALA A 152 5.53 -3.57 -36.05
C ALA A 152 4.32 -4.52 -35.83
N ASP A 153 4.44 -5.48 -34.92
CA ASP A 153 3.36 -6.40 -34.58
C ASP A 153 2.16 -5.64 -33.99
N CYS A 154 2.36 -4.72 -33.08
CA CYS A 154 1.27 -3.87 -32.55
C CYS A 154 0.59 -3.05 -33.67
N CYS A 155 1.36 -2.50 -34.62
CA CYS A 155 0.78 -1.78 -35.76
C CYS A 155 -0.05 -2.71 -36.65
N ASN A 156 0.43 -3.92 -36.91
CA ASN A 156 -0.30 -4.91 -37.71
C ASN A 156 -1.61 -5.33 -37.03
N GLU A 157 -1.58 -5.64 -35.73
CA GLU A 157 -2.78 -5.96 -34.94
C GLU A 157 -3.79 -4.81 -34.91
N PHE A 158 -3.32 -3.56 -34.85
CA PHE A 158 -4.22 -2.39 -34.89
C PHE A 158 -4.95 -2.26 -36.25
N TRP A 159 -4.28 -2.62 -37.37
CA TRP A 159 -4.84 -2.51 -38.69
C TRP A 159 -5.69 -3.72 -39.13
N TRP A 160 -5.47 -4.87 -38.49
CA TRP A 160 -6.22 -6.12 -38.81
C TRP A 160 -7.56 -6.18 -38.08
#